data_4a93c7d248f4739d824df37e9a233e63
#
_entry.id   4a93c7d248f4739d824df37e9a233e63
#
_cell.length_a   1.000
_cell.length_b   1.000
_cell.length_c   1.000
_cell.angle_alpha   90.00
_cell.angle_beta   90.00
_cell.angle_gamma   90.00
#
_symmetry.space_group_name_H-M   'P 1'
#
loop_
_entity.id
_entity.type
_entity.pdbx_description
1 polymer ?
#
loop_
_entity_poly.entity_id
_entity_poly.type
_entity_poly.pdbx_seq_one_letter_code
_entity_poly.pdbx_strand_id
1 'polypeptide(L)'
;MTEKIWTAEFHGHRIRAINRLSWLPPRTSEALEIDGVMVHDAPSSFLRSTATLLSRHNLGGVERTVEARFANEVGGFGVGCQIFVDGSMIGGSKAIMYADPAETERILGKGFLHYFLTYGLPRFGLFFAILMSLTSFSLSPTAAVWTFVFHALWFGGFMSWWLWRGLVDAAKTRARFRSEAGTV
;
A
#
# COMPACT_ATOMS: atom_id res chain seq x y z
N MET A 1 16.10 -2.38 -12.57
CA MET A 1 15.52 -2.52 -11.22
C MET A 1 15.79 -1.24 -10.48
N THR A 2 14.76 -0.60 -9.93
CA THR A 2 14.89 0.63 -9.13
C THR A 2 14.69 0.29 -7.67
N GLU A 3 15.53 0.84 -6.79
CA GLU A 3 15.44 0.63 -5.35
C GLU A 3 15.22 1.97 -4.64
N LYS A 4 14.28 2.00 -3.68
CA LYS A 4 14.03 3.15 -2.81
C LYS A 4 14.19 2.69 -1.37
N ILE A 5 14.98 3.42 -0.59
CA ILE A 5 15.35 3.07 0.78
C ILE A 5 14.93 4.19 1.71
N TRP A 6 14.31 3.83 2.82
CA TRP A 6 14.04 4.72 3.96
C TRP A 6 14.83 4.22 5.14
N THR A 7 15.46 5.12 5.87
CA THR A 7 16.29 4.81 7.03
C THR A 7 15.77 5.58 8.25
N ALA A 8 15.73 4.90 9.38
CA ALA A 8 15.47 5.48 10.67
C ALA A 8 16.50 4.95 11.69
N GLU A 9 16.73 5.70 12.74
CA GLU A 9 17.57 5.29 13.88
C GLU A 9 16.74 5.21 15.15
N PHE A 10 16.95 4.15 15.92
CA PHE A 10 16.25 3.94 17.18
C PHE A 10 17.19 3.29 18.20
N HIS A 11 17.50 3.99 19.30
CA HIS A 11 18.41 3.53 20.37
C HIS A 11 19.78 3.03 19.84
N GLY A 12 20.34 3.70 18.83
CA GLY A 12 21.62 3.34 18.22
C GLY A 12 21.54 2.23 17.15
N HIS A 13 20.36 1.65 16.94
CA HIS A 13 20.11 0.67 15.88
C HIS A 13 19.65 1.38 14.59
N ARG A 14 20.17 0.93 13.46
CA ARG A 14 19.77 1.42 12.13
C ARG A 14 18.72 0.50 11.51
N ILE A 15 17.56 1.06 11.25
CA ILE A 15 16.44 0.35 10.63
C ILE A 15 16.27 0.86 9.19
N ARG A 16 16.26 -0.04 8.20
CA ARG A 16 16.09 0.28 6.77
C ARG A 16 14.90 -0.48 6.20
N ALA A 17 14.00 0.27 5.60
CA ALA A 17 12.89 -0.28 4.82
C ALA A 17 13.22 -0.09 3.32
N ILE A 18 13.14 -1.16 2.56
CA ILE A 18 13.62 -1.21 1.18
C ILE A 18 12.46 -1.62 0.27
N ASN A 19 12.18 -0.82 -0.77
CA ASN A 19 11.26 -1.19 -1.84
C ASN A 19 12.04 -1.34 -3.14
N ARG A 20 11.86 -2.47 -3.81
CA ARG A 20 12.47 -2.79 -5.10
C ARG A 20 11.40 -2.89 -6.16
N LEU A 21 11.57 -2.16 -7.26
CA LEU A 21 10.68 -2.16 -8.42
C LEU A 21 11.41 -2.68 -9.65
N SER A 22 10.85 -3.70 -10.30
CA SER A 22 11.22 -4.14 -11.64
C SER A 22 10.08 -3.83 -12.61
N TRP A 23 10.43 -3.31 -13.79
CA TRP A 23 9.45 -3.02 -14.84
C TRP A 23 9.29 -4.18 -15.83
N LEU A 24 10.29 -5.05 -15.95
CA LEU A 24 10.28 -6.20 -16.87
C LEU A 24 10.85 -7.45 -16.16
N PRO A 25 9.99 -8.39 -15.77
CA PRO A 25 8.53 -8.27 -15.62
C PRO A 25 8.13 -7.30 -14.50
N PRO A 26 6.95 -6.66 -14.54
CA PRO A 26 6.55 -5.72 -13.51
C PRO A 26 6.34 -6.43 -12.17
N ARG A 27 7.19 -6.10 -11.19
CA ARG A 27 7.18 -6.72 -9.85
C ARG A 27 7.64 -5.72 -8.80
N THR A 28 7.09 -5.87 -7.59
CA THR A 28 7.59 -5.17 -6.41
C THR A 28 7.99 -6.18 -5.34
N SER A 29 9.05 -5.90 -4.61
CA SER A 29 9.40 -6.62 -3.38
C SER A 29 9.80 -5.62 -2.32
N GLU A 30 9.45 -5.93 -1.08
CA GLU A 30 9.72 -5.10 0.08
C GLU A 30 10.56 -5.88 1.09
N ALA A 31 11.51 -5.20 1.71
CA ALA A 31 12.39 -5.79 2.70
C ALA A 31 12.57 -4.86 3.91
N LEU A 32 12.86 -5.47 5.06
CA LEU A 32 13.19 -4.80 6.31
C LEU A 32 14.57 -5.31 6.78
N GLU A 33 15.47 -4.38 7.04
CA GLU A 33 16.82 -4.62 7.50
C GLU A 33 17.05 -3.89 8.81
N ILE A 34 17.71 -4.53 9.77
CA ILE A 34 18.11 -3.93 11.05
C ILE A 34 19.62 -4.19 11.23
N ASP A 35 20.40 -3.13 11.40
CA ASP A 35 21.86 -3.16 11.56
C ASP A 35 22.59 -3.95 10.47
N GLY A 36 22.12 -3.86 9.22
CA GLY A 36 22.69 -4.57 8.10
C GLY A 36 22.21 -6.02 7.95
N VAL A 37 21.40 -6.53 8.87
CA VAL A 37 20.83 -7.87 8.80
C VAL A 37 19.40 -7.81 8.23
N MET A 38 19.14 -8.59 7.18
CA MET A 38 17.80 -8.72 6.62
C MET A 38 16.92 -9.53 7.56
N VAL A 39 15.94 -8.87 8.19
CA VAL A 39 15.02 -9.51 9.16
C VAL A 39 13.70 -9.92 8.52
N HIS A 40 13.36 -9.31 7.40
CA HIS A 40 12.19 -9.67 6.61
C HIS A 40 12.42 -9.36 5.13
N ASP A 41 12.13 -10.31 4.25
CA ASP A 41 12.16 -10.13 2.80
C ASP A 41 10.85 -10.71 2.22
N ALA A 42 9.98 -9.82 1.77
CA ALA A 42 8.70 -10.23 1.18
C ALA A 42 8.92 -10.70 -0.26
N PRO A 43 8.29 -11.81 -0.66
CA PRO A 43 8.42 -12.30 -2.02
C PRO A 43 7.90 -11.27 -3.03
N SER A 44 8.57 -11.23 -4.17
CA SER A 44 8.18 -10.39 -5.31
C SER A 44 6.72 -10.62 -5.70
N SER A 45 5.96 -9.55 -5.85
CA SER A 45 4.56 -9.59 -6.29
C SER A 45 4.32 -8.68 -7.48
N PHE A 46 3.19 -8.87 -8.18
CA PHE A 46 2.79 -7.99 -9.25
C PHE A 46 2.28 -6.66 -8.66
N LEU A 47 3.08 -5.60 -8.80
CA LEU A 47 2.75 -4.21 -8.43
C LEU A 47 1.86 -4.10 -7.17
N ARG A 48 2.38 -4.49 -6.02
CA ARG A 48 1.65 -4.41 -4.76
C ARG A 48 1.34 -2.94 -4.41
N SER A 49 0.09 -2.63 -4.08
CA SER A 49 -0.36 -1.27 -3.74
C SER A 49 0.00 -0.87 -2.31
N THR A 50 0.01 -1.85 -1.41
CA THR A 50 0.40 -1.70 -0.01
C THR A 50 1.11 -2.95 0.48
N ALA A 51 2.06 -2.79 1.38
CA ALA A 51 2.70 -3.89 2.09
C ALA A 51 2.98 -3.50 3.54
N THR A 52 2.90 -4.47 4.43
CA THR A 52 3.29 -4.30 5.83
C THR A 52 4.25 -5.42 6.18
N LEU A 53 5.45 -5.04 6.64
CA LEU A 53 6.45 -5.95 7.16
C LEU A 53 6.52 -5.76 8.68
N LEU A 54 6.49 -6.85 9.43
CA LEU A 54 6.52 -6.88 10.89
C LEU A 54 7.61 -7.83 11.34
N SER A 55 8.41 -7.41 12.30
CA SER A 55 9.44 -8.24 12.93
C SER A 55 9.56 -7.91 14.41
N ARG A 56 9.88 -8.91 15.23
CA ARG A 56 10.33 -8.69 16.60
C ARG A 56 11.85 -8.71 16.63
N HIS A 57 12.43 -7.72 17.28
CA HIS A 57 13.86 -7.57 17.36
C HIS A 57 14.28 -6.99 18.70
N ASN A 58 15.41 -7.44 19.23
CA ASN A 58 15.97 -6.87 20.46
C ASN A 58 16.65 -5.54 20.12
N LEU A 59 16.05 -4.42 20.53
CA LEU A 59 16.58 -3.08 20.35
C LEU A 59 16.89 -2.46 21.70
N GLY A 60 18.18 -2.29 21.98
CA GLY A 60 18.63 -1.73 23.26
C GLY A 60 18.33 -2.62 24.47
N GLY A 61 18.39 -3.95 24.32
CA GLY A 61 18.14 -4.92 25.40
C GLY A 61 16.67 -5.24 25.66
N VAL A 62 15.75 -4.65 24.88
CA VAL A 62 14.29 -4.89 24.99
C VAL A 62 13.76 -5.43 23.66
N GLU A 63 12.97 -6.51 23.71
CA GLU A 63 12.27 -7.00 22.53
C GLU A 63 11.19 -6.00 22.12
N ARG A 64 11.27 -5.52 20.87
CA ARG A 64 10.37 -4.53 20.31
C ARG A 64 9.79 -4.98 18.97
N THR A 65 8.60 -4.51 18.69
CA THR A 65 7.97 -4.72 17.37
C THR A 65 8.39 -3.61 16.41
N VAL A 66 9.09 -4.00 15.34
CA VAL A 66 9.42 -3.11 14.22
C VAL A 66 8.44 -3.35 13.09
N GLU A 67 7.79 -2.29 12.62
CA GLU A 67 6.83 -2.33 11.50
C GLU A 67 7.26 -1.36 10.40
N ALA A 68 7.33 -1.84 9.15
CA ALA A 68 7.48 -1.01 7.97
C ALA A 68 6.19 -1.08 7.13
N ARG A 69 5.55 0.08 6.90
CA ARG A 69 4.32 0.21 6.10
C ARG A 69 4.64 0.90 4.80
N PHE A 70 4.41 0.19 3.70
CA PHE A 70 4.58 0.70 2.34
C PHE A 70 3.22 0.96 1.72
N ALA A 71 3.04 2.13 1.12
CA ALA A 71 1.87 2.49 0.34
C ALA A 71 2.19 3.66 -0.59
N ASN A 72 1.23 4.05 -1.42
CA ASN A 72 1.39 5.27 -2.22
C ASN A 72 1.48 6.52 -1.33
N GLU A 73 2.35 7.43 -1.68
CA GLU A 73 2.43 8.74 -1.02
C GLU A 73 1.13 9.53 -1.26
N VAL A 74 0.67 10.24 -0.24
CA VAL A 74 -0.54 11.09 -0.36
C VAL A 74 -0.25 12.24 -1.33
N GLY A 75 -1.07 12.36 -2.37
CA GLY A 75 -0.92 13.38 -3.41
C GLY A 75 0.16 13.11 -4.44
N GLY A 76 0.76 11.91 -4.46
CA GLY A 76 1.79 11.49 -5.41
C GLY A 76 1.52 10.12 -6.05
N PHE A 77 2.31 9.80 -7.07
CA PHE A 77 2.32 8.48 -7.72
C PHE A 77 3.46 7.59 -7.21
N GLY A 78 4.22 8.07 -6.23
CA GLY A 78 5.37 7.36 -5.69
C GLY A 78 5.00 6.41 -4.55
N VAL A 79 5.83 5.38 -4.34
CA VAL A 79 5.77 4.55 -3.14
C VAL A 79 6.43 5.30 -2.00
N GLY A 80 5.73 5.39 -0.86
CA GLY A 80 6.24 5.85 0.42
C GLY A 80 6.35 4.70 1.41
N CYS A 81 7.13 4.91 2.46
CA CYS A 81 7.23 3.99 3.58
C CYS A 81 7.27 4.77 4.90
N GLN A 82 6.58 4.25 5.90
CA GLN A 82 6.70 4.71 7.30
C GLN A 82 7.22 3.57 8.16
N ILE A 83 8.16 3.91 9.06
CA ILE A 83 8.81 2.96 9.96
C ILE A 83 8.34 3.26 11.38
N PHE A 84 7.88 2.21 12.07
CA PHE A 84 7.37 2.28 13.44
C PHE A 84 8.14 1.33 14.34
N VAL A 85 8.30 1.72 15.61
CA VAL A 85 8.71 0.83 16.69
C VAL A 85 7.66 0.92 17.79
N ASP A 86 7.10 -0.22 18.18
CA ASP A 86 6.01 -0.35 19.16
C ASP A 86 4.83 0.59 18.87
N GLY A 87 4.50 0.74 17.59
CA GLY A 87 3.42 1.61 17.12
C GLY A 87 3.76 3.10 17.03
N SER A 88 4.94 3.54 17.48
CA SER A 88 5.41 4.91 17.37
C SER A 88 6.19 5.10 16.07
N MET A 89 5.81 6.09 15.24
CA MET A 89 6.52 6.41 14.01
C MET A 89 7.89 7.02 14.33
N ILE A 90 8.95 6.40 13.79
CA ILE A 90 10.33 6.83 14.00
C ILE A 90 10.99 7.39 12.73
N GLY A 91 10.41 7.15 11.56
CA GLY A 91 10.97 7.65 10.30
C GLY A 91 10.18 7.27 9.06
N GLY A 92 10.69 7.68 7.90
CA GLY A 92 10.09 7.39 6.60
C GLY A 92 9.40 8.59 5.95
N SER A 93 8.45 8.32 5.06
CA SER A 93 7.67 9.34 4.33
C SER A 93 6.70 10.07 5.27
N LYS A 94 6.48 11.38 5.04
CA LYS A 94 5.58 12.21 5.89
C LYS A 94 4.14 11.69 5.90
N ALA A 95 3.61 11.29 4.75
CA ALA A 95 2.26 10.77 4.64
C ALA A 95 2.17 9.70 3.55
N ILE A 96 1.59 8.57 3.88
CA ILE A 96 1.23 7.50 2.95
C ILE A 96 -0.26 7.18 3.07
N MET A 97 -0.85 6.66 2.00
CA MET A 97 -2.25 6.24 2.01
C MET A 97 -2.45 5.04 2.94
N TYR A 98 -3.54 5.05 3.71
CA TYR A 98 -3.90 3.93 4.60
C TYR A 98 -2.83 3.60 5.65
N ALA A 99 -2.13 4.62 6.14
CA ALA A 99 -1.10 4.46 7.18
C ALA A 99 -1.68 3.97 8.51
N ASP A 100 -2.92 4.39 8.84
CA ASP A 100 -3.59 4.02 10.08
C ASP A 100 -4.25 2.63 9.98
N PRO A 101 -3.86 1.66 10.84
CA PRO A 101 -4.51 0.36 10.92
C PRO A 101 -6.00 0.44 11.26
N ALA A 102 -6.41 1.34 12.15
CA ALA A 102 -7.81 1.50 12.54
C ALA A 102 -8.67 2.00 11.39
N GLU A 103 -8.16 2.93 10.58
CA GLU A 103 -8.81 3.37 9.35
C GLU A 103 -8.95 2.20 8.36
N THR A 104 -7.89 1.41 8.18
CA THR A 104 -7.90 0.23 7.30
C THR A 104 -8.97 -0.76 7.74
N GLU A 105 -9.04 -1.11 9.02
CA GLU A 105 -10.05 -2.03 9.58
C GLU A 105 -11.47 -1.47 9.40
N ARG A 106 -11.68 -0.18 9.60
CA ARG A 106 -12.96 0.51 9.37
C ARG A 106 -13.41 0.44 7.91
N ILE A 107 -12.48 0.64 6.97
CA ILE A 107 -12.76 0.55 5.52
C ILE A 107 -13.12 -0.89 5.16
N LEU A 108 -12.34 -1.88 5.62
CA LEU A 108 -12.60 -3.29 5.35
C LEU A 108 -13.92 -3.78 5.94
N GLY A 109 -14.29 -3.29 7.13
CA GLY A 109 -15.58 -3.63 7.78
C GLY A 109 -16.81 -3.18 6.98
N LYS A 110 -16.70 -2.16 6.13
CA LYS A 110 -17.79 -1.71 5.25
C LYS A 110 -17.92 -2.50 3.95
N GLY A 111 -16.92 -3.31 3.61
CA GLY A 111 -16.91 -4.19 2.46
C GLY A 111 -16.48 -3.53 1.13
N PHE A 112 -16.16 -4.37 0.16
CA PHE A 112 -15.61 -3.93 -1.14
C PHE A 112 -16.56 -3.03 -1.92
N LEU A 113 -17.86 -3.32 -1.95
CA LEU A 113 -18.83 -2.53 -2.72
C LEU A 113 -18.90 -1.09 -2.20
N HIS A 114 -18.90 -0.91 -0.88
CA HIS A 114 -18.85 0.43 -0.27
C HIS A 114 -17.57 1.16 -0.65
N TYR A 115 -16.41 0.47 -0.56
CA TYR A 115 -15.12 1.04 -0.95
C TYR A 115 -15.11 1.46 -2.43
N PHE A 116 -15.60 0.59 -3.33
CA PHE A 116 -15.70 0.90 -4.75
C PHE A 116 -16.54 2.16 -5.02
N LEU A 117 -17.75 2.24 -4.42
CA LEU A 117 -18.67 3.35 -4.66
C LEU A 117 -18.17 4.68 -4.05
N THR A 118 -17.53 4.65 -2.88
CA THR A 118 -17.14 5.87 -2.16
C THR A 118 -15.73 6.36 -2.48
N TYR A 119 -14.82 5.47 -2.87
CA TYR A 119 -13.43 5.80 -3.13
C TYR A 119 -13.00 5.51 -4.57
N GLY A 120 -13.26 4.31 -5.07
CA GLY A 120 -12.77 3.85 -6.34
C GLY A 120 -13.43 4.52 -7.52
N LEU A 121 -14.74 4.51 -7.56
CA LEU A 121 -15.51 5.11 -8.65
C LEU A 121 -15.27 6.63 -8.75
N PRO A 122 -15.38 7.44 -7.66
CA PRO A 122 -15.15 8.87 -7.76
C PRO A 122 -13.71 9.24 -8.12
N ARG A 123 -12.71 8.57 -7.54
CA ARG A 123 -11.30 8.96 -7.69
C ARG A 123 -10.68 8.48 -9.00
N PHE A 124 -11.01 7.27 -9.42
CA PHE A 124 -10.39 6.64 -10.58
C PHE A 124 -11.36 6.48 -11.74
N GLY A 125 -12.56 5.97 -11.46
CA GLY A 125 -13.55 5.68 -12.49
C GLY A 125 -14.02 6.94 -13.21
N LEU A 126 -14.55 7.93 -12.47
CA LEU A 126 -15.09 9.15 -13.07
C LEU A 126 -14.03 9.99 -13.77
N PHE A 127 -12.86 10.15 -13.13
CA PHE A 127 -11.78 10.94 -13.74
C PHE A 127 -11.37 10.36 -15.09
N PHE A 128 -11.11 9.04 -15.13
CA PHE A 128 -10.67 8.38 -16.35
C PHE A 128 -11.80 8.33 -17.41
N ALA A 129 -13.03 8.11 -16.98
CA ALA A 129 -14.19 8.11 -17.86
C ALA A 129 -14.41 9.47 -18.53
N ILE A 130 -14.27 10.59 -17.79
CA ILE A 130 -14.36 11.94 -18.36
C ILE A 130 -13.27 12.11 -19.43
N LEU A 131 -12.02 11.79 -19.11
CA LEU A 131 -10.91 11.93 -20.04
C LEU A 131 -11.15 11.15 -21.34
N MET A 132 -11.58 9.89 -21.22
CA MET A 132 -11.83 9.02 -22.39
C MET A 132 -13.09 9.40 -23.17
N SER A 133 -14.13 9.90 -22.52
CA SER A 133 -15.35 10.35 -23.21
C SER A 133 -15.13 11.63 -23.99
N LEU A 134 -14.26 12.53 -23.55
CA LEU A 134 -13.90 13.73 -24.30
C LEU A 134 -13.27 13.39 -25.67
N THR A 135 -12.45 12.34 -25.73
CA THR A 135 -11.86 11.88 -26.99
C THR A 135 -12.89 11.21 -27.92
N SER A 136 -13.94 10.63 -27.35
CA SER A 136 -14.99 9.93 -28.11
C SER A 136 -16.15 10.86 -28.53
N PHE A 137 -16.27 12.03 -27.92
CA PHE A 137 -17.35 12.98 -28.22
C PHE A 137 -17.34 13.46 -29.66
N SER A 138 -16.15 13.56 -30.27
CA SER A 138 -15.97 13.91 -31.69
C SER A 138 -16.53 12.86 -32.67
N LEU A 139 -16.77 11.63 -32.20
CA LEU A 139 -17.32 10.54 -33.03
C LEU A 139 -18.85 10.56 -32.99
N SER A 140 -19.45 10.52 -31.83
CA SER A 140 -20.89 10.70 -31.59
C SER A 140 -21.20 10.88 -30.12
N PRO A 141 -22.29 11.60 -29.73
CA PRO A 141 -22.71 11.73 -28.35
C PRO A 141 -23.01 10.37 -27.69
N THR A 142 -23.64 9.46 -28.42
CA THR A 142 -23.97 8.10 -27.91
C THR A 142 -22.71 7.30 -27.63
N ALA A 143 -21.70 7.37 -28.50
CA ALA A 143 -20.40 6.72 -28.24
C ALA A 143 -19.72 7.31 -27.00
N ALA A 144 -19.78 8.62 -26.80
CA ALA A 144 -19.22 9.26 -25.61
C ALA A 144 -19.87 8.76 -24.31
N VAL A 145 -21.20 8.60 -24.27
CA VAL A 145 -21.94 8.05 -23.11
C VAL A 145 -21.50 6.62 -22.80
N TRP A 146 -21.44 5.75 -23.81
CA TRP A 146 -21.01 4.36 -23.60
C TRP A 146 -19.55 4.27 -23.19
N THR A 147 -18.68 5.07 -23.77
CA THR A 147 -17.27 5.17 -23.38
C THR A 147 -17.14 5.61 -21.92
N PHE A 148 -17.93 6.60 -21.50
CA PHE A 148 -17.95 7.07 -20.12
C PHE A 148 -18.36 5.95 -19.16
N VAL A 149 -19.50 5.31 -19.38
CA VAL A 149 -20.01 4.24 -18.50
C VAL A 149 -19.02 3.08 -18.42
N PHE A 150 -18.52 2.62 -19.57
CA PHE A 150 -17.56 1.52 -19.63
C PHE A 150 -16.29 1.84 -18.83
N HIS A 151 -15.65 2.99 -19.08
CA HIS A 151 -14.41 3.34 -18.41
C HIS A 151 -14.59 3.66 -16.92
N ALA A 152 -15.73 4.26 -16.54
CA ALA A 152 -16.04 4.49 -15.12
C ALA A 152 -16.09 3.17 -14.34
N LEU A 153 -16.82 2.19 -14.87
CA LEU A 153 -16.98 0.89 -14.21
C LEU A 153 -15.74 0.03 -14.31
N TRP A 154 -15.14 -0.07 -15.50
CA TRP A 154 -13.97 -0.92 -15.71
C TRP A 154 -12.74 -0.41 -14.95
N PHE A 155 -12.34 0.84 -15.20
CA PHE A 155 -11.13 1.39 -14.59
C PHE A 155 -11.32 1.63 -13.09
N GLY A 156 -12.48 2.17 -12.68
CA GLY A 156 -12.83 2.33 -11.28
C GLY A 156 -12.90 1.00 -10.55
N GLY A 157 -13.48 -0.03 -11.16
CA GLY A 157 -13.56 -1.39 -10.60
C GLY A 157 -12.19 -2.04 -10.46
N PHE A 158 -11.36 -2.01 -11.52
CA PHE A 158 -10.01 -2.57 -11.51
C PHE A 158 -9.11 -1.90 -10.44
N MET A 159 -9.06 -0.58 -10.42
CA MET A 159 -8.24 0.16 -9.45
C MET A 159 -8.72 -0.06 -8.02
N SER A 160 -10.05 -0.10 -7.80
CA SER A 160 -10.60 -0.39 -6.49
C SER A 160 -10.26 -1.79 -6.02
N TRP A 161 -10.39 -2.79 -6.88
CA TRP A 161 -10.06 -4.17 -6.56
C TRP A 161 -8.55 -4.32 -6.23
N TRP A 162 -7.69 -3.69 -7.02
CA TRP A 162 -6.25 -3.74 -6.81
C TRP A 162 -5.84 -3.12 -5.46
N LEU A 163 -6.36 -1.92 -5.14
CA LEU A 163 -6.10 -1.27 -3.86
C LEU A 163 -6.71 -2.04 -2.70
N TRP A 164 -7.95 -2.52 -2.85
CA TRP A 164 -8.61 -3.33 -1.84
C TRP A 164 -7.84 -4.60 -1.47
N ARG A 165 -7.29 -5.30 -2.47
CA ARG A 165 -6.41 -6.45 -2.19
C ARG A 165 -5.25 -6.07 -1.30
N GLY A 166 -4.60 -4.96 -1.56
CA GLY A 166 -3.50 -4.48 -0.71
C GLY A 166 -3.93 -4.26 0.74
N LEU A 167 -5.10 -3.62 0.96
CA LEU A 167 -5.65 -3.42 2.31
C LEU A 167 -5.92 -4.75 3.03
N VAL A 168 -6.54 -5.71 2.34
CA VAL A 168 -6.83 -7.05 2.88
C VAL A 168 -5.53 -7.78 3.24
N ASP A 169 -4.52 -7.73 2.38
CA ASP A 169 -3.24 -8.41 2.63
C ASP A 169 -2.50 -7.77 3.82
N ALA A 170 -2.50 -6.44 3.94
CA ALA A 170 -1.92 -5.75 5.09
C ALA A 170 -2.63 -6.11 6.41
N ALA A 171 -3.97 -6.17 6.41
CA ALA A 171 -4.74 -6.56 7.60
C ALA A 171 -4.46 -8.01 7.99
N LYS A 172 -4.39 -8.94 7.02
CA LYS A 172 -4.05 -10.36 7.27
C LYS A 172 -2.65 -10.52 7.86
N THR A 173 -1.67 -9.77 7.36
CA THR A 173 -0.29 -9.80 7.86
C THR A 173 -0.25 -9.38 9.34
N ARG A 174 -0.95 -8.29 9.69
CA ARG A 174 -1.05 -7.83 11.09
C ARG A 174 -1.77 -8.84 11.99
N ALA A 175 -2.87 -9.44 11.49
CA ALA A 175 -3.61 -10.45 12.27
C ALA A 175 -2.76 -11.69 12.57
N ARG A 176 -2.02 -12.20 11.58
CA ARG A 176 -1.09 -13.34 11.78
C ARG A 176 -0.02 -13.00 12.81
N PHE A 177 0.62 -11.84 12.68
CA PHE A 177 1.66 -11.41 13.62
C PHE A 177 1.14 -11.32 15.07
N ARG A 178 -0.11 -10.82 15.26
CA ARG A 178 -0.75 -10.77 16.59
C ARG A 178 -1.03 -12.16 17.16
N SER A 179 -1.49 -13.11 16.31
CA SER A 179 -1.77 -14.49 16.76
C SER A 179 -0.50 -15.21 17.19
N GLU A 180 0.61 -15.03 16.48
CA GLU A 180 1.91 -15.59 16.83
C GLU A 180 2.45 -14.98 18.15
N ALA A 181 2.09 -13.73 18.44
CA ALA A 181 2.47 -13.04 19.66
C ALA A 181 1.73 -13.52 20.91
N GLY A 182 0.50 -14.02 20.77
CA GLY A 182 -0.33 -14.47 21.88
C GLY A 182 -0.13 -15.95 22.27
N THR A 183 0.75 -16.67 21.59
CA THR A 183 1.02 -18.10 21.79
C THR A 183 2.32 -18.36 22.57
N VAL A 184 2.99 -17.32 23.10
CA VAL A 184 4.21 -17.43 23.93
C VAL A 184 3.89 -17.24 25.39
#